data_0f1debf068d1d00e671c55fbfaa23914
#
_entry.id   0f1debf068d1d00e671c55fbfaa23914
#
_cell.length_a   1.000
_cell.length_b   1.000
_cell.length_c   1.000
_cell.angle_alpha   90.00
_cell.angle_beta   90.00
_cell.angle_gamma   90.00
#
_symmetry.space_group_name_H-M   'P 1'
#
loop_
_entity.id
_entity.type
_entity.pdbx_description
1 polymer ?
#
loop_
_entity_poly.entity_id
_entity_poly.type
_entity_poly.pdbx_seq_one_letter_code
_entity_poly.pdbx_strand_id
1 'polypeptide(L)'
;MRARILLLVIAATLCAQAHAALLVDVPLKWRPTSDLRLGAMEMSQAPVQFDVFHDMRADKQAIGENREDETSKPVTTSDDVGSFVSTHMRQLFESAGLKMVDSGGTVTIKGEVTQFFVRETSLYRSEVAVHLTVVGRGGKVLWSGTASGEAKRFGRSYKLENYYEVLSDAIVNTVSSMLQSAQFQKALSGS
;
A
#
# COMPACT_ATOMS: atom_id res chain seq x y z
N MET A 1 -62.95 -37.12 -31.94
CA MET A 1 -61.65 -36.55 -32.33
C MET A 1 -61.16 -35.63 -31.18
N ARG A 2 -60.13 -36.09 -30.42
CA ARG A 2 -59.59 -35.34 -29.26
C ARG A 2 -58.24 -34.75 -29.68
N ALA A 3 -58.19 -33.42 -29.85
CA ALA A 3 -56.96 -32.68 -30.13
C ALA A 3 -56.13 -32.59 -28.83
N ARG A 4 -54.93 -33.18 -28.82
CA ARG A 4 -53.95 -32.99 -27.74
C ARG A 4 -53.12 -31.75 -28.05
N ILE A 5 -53.26 -30.72 -27.28
CA ILE A 5 -52.41 -29.52 -27.31
C ILE A 5 -51.13 -29.86 -26.55
N LEU A 6 -50.03 -29.90 -27.25
CA LEU A 6 -48.68 -30.09 -26.71
C LEU A 6 -48.15 -28.72 -26.26
N LEU A 7 -48.10 -28.46 -24.95
CA LEU A 7 -47.55 -27.24 -24.38
C LEU A 7 -46.01 -27.41 -24.30
N LEU A 8 -45.29 -26.73 -25.16
CA LEU A 8 -43.83 -26.70 -25.14
C LEU A 8 -43.41 -25.62 -24.12
N VAL A 9 -42.96 -26.06 -22.94
CA VAL A 9 -42.39 -25.17 -21.94
C VAL A 9 -40.91 -24.98 -22.30
N ILE A 10 -40.58 -23.82 -22.90
CA ILE A 10 -39.22 -23.40 -23.11
C ILE A 10 -38.70 -22.85 -21.78
N ALA A 11 -37.96 -23.67 -21.03
CA ALA A 11 -37.21 -23.21 -19.87
C ALA A 11 -35.98 -22.40 -20.39
N ALA A 12 -36.13 -21.09 -20.44
CA ALA A 12 -35.01 -20.20 -20.65
C ALA A 12 -34.15 -20.21 -19.39
N THR A 13 -33.11 -21.04 -19.38
CA THR A 13 -32.03 -20.98 -18.40
C THR A 13 -31.27 -19.66 -18.61
N LEU A 14 -31.62 -18.63 -17.85
CA LEU A 14 -30.76 -17.45 -17.68
C LEU A 14 -29.50 -17.93 -16.95
N CYS A 15 -28.44 -18.22 -17.72
CA CYS A 15 -27.10 -18.25 -17.16
C CYS A 15 -26.76 -16.82 -16.71
N ALA A 16 -26.98 -16.53 -15.45
CA ALA A 16 -26.40 -15.36 -14.82
C ALA A 16 -24.87 -15.54 -14.86
N GLN A 17 -24.25 -15.00 -15.89
CA GLN A 17 -22.81 -14.84 -15.90
C GLN A 17 -22.50 -13.86 -14.76
N ALA A 18 -21.99 -14.41 -13.66
CA ALA A 18 -21.39 -13.60 -12.61
C ALA A 18 -20.18 -12.89 -13.24
N HIS A 19 -20.39 -11.69 -13.78
CA HIS A 19 -19.32 -10.83 -14.16
C HIS A 19 -18.59 -10.49 -12.85
N ALA A 20 -17.38 -11.02 -12.68
CA ALA A 20 -16.51 -10.57 -11.60
C ALA A 20 -16.42 -9.05 -11.71
N ALA A 21 -16.85 -8.35 -10.67
CA ALA A 21 -16.86 -6.89 -10.67
C ALA A 21 -15.45 -6.41 -10.91
N LEU A 22 -15.26 -5.59 -11.95
CA LEU A 22 -13.98 -4.94 -12.19
C LEU A 22 -13.68 -4.05 -10.99
N LEU A 23 -12.50 -4.20 -10.40
CA LEU A 23 -12.03 -3.37 -9.28
C LEU A 23 -11.40 -2.09 -9.86
N VAL A 24 -12.23 -1.25 -10.48
CA VAL A 24 -11.83 0.00 -11.12
C VAL A 24 -12.18 1.16 -10.21
N ASP A 25 -11.24 2.10 -10.08
CA ASP A 25 -11.39 3.32 -9.30
C ASP A 25 -11.79 3.05 -7.83
N VAL A 26 -11.10 2.09 -7.21
CA VAL A 26 -11.37 1.74 -5.82
C VAL A 26 -10.71 2.74 -4.87
N PRO A 27 -11.40 3.21 -3.81
CA PRO A 27 -10.81 4.10 -2.82
C PRO A 27 -9.74 3.37 -2.02
N LEU A 28 -8.64 4.05 -1.68
CA LEU A 28 -7.64 3.52 -0.76
C LEU A 28 -8.16 3.52 0.68
N LYS A 29 -7.93 2.43 1.41
CA LYS A 29 -8.31 2.33 2.83
C LYS A 29 -7.19 1.74 3.66
N TRP A 30 -6.92 2.39 4.78
CA TRP A 30 -5.95 1.91 5.77
C TRP A 30 -6.57 0.80 6.63
N ARG A 31 -6.04 -0.42 6.50
CA ARG A 31 -6.49 -1.61 7.24
C ARG A 31 -5.32 -2.55 7.55
N PRO A 32 -4.35 -2.14 8.37
CA PRO A 32 -3.26 -3.03 8.74
C PRO A 32 -3.77 -4.19 9.59
N THR A 33 -3.22 -5.37 9.36
CA THR A 33 -3.45 -6.58 10.17
C THR A 33 -2.17 -7.03 10.88
N SER A 34 -1.03 -6.42 10.53
CA SER A 34 0.26 -6.62 11.18
C SER A 34 0.62 -5.43 12.05
N ASP A 35 1.38 -5.71 13.11
CA ASP A 35 1.90 -4.68 14.01
C ASP A 35 3.27 -4.18 13.53
N LEU A 36 3.57 -2.92 13.91
CA LEU A 36 4.88 -2.35 13.68
C LEU A 36 5.94 -3.09 14.52
N ARG A 37 6.97 -3.59 13.86
CA ARG A 37 8.08 -4.28 14.53
C ARG A 37 9.16 -3.27 14.89
N LEU A 38 9.19 -2.91 16.16
CA LEU A 38 10.22 -2.04 16.72
C LEU A 38 11.43 -2.90 17.14
N GLY A 39 12.62 -2.49 16.71
CA GLY A 39 13.87 -2.99 17.29
C GLY A 39 14.06 -2.46 18.72
N ALA A 40 14.98 -3.06 19.48
CA ALA A 40 15.35 -2.60 20.82
C ALA A 40 16.23 -1.32 20.79
N MET A 41 15.81 -0.29 20.05
CA MET A 41 16.62 0.93 19.86
C MET A 41 15.85 2.13 20.40
N GLU A 42 16.59 3.03 21.05
CA GLU A 42 16.06 4.31 21.47
C GLU A 42 15.87 5.21 20.24
N MET A 43 14.63 5.67 20.05
CA MET A 43 14.30 6.58 18.95
C MET A 43 14.82 7.98 19.25
N SER A 44 15.36 8.64 18.22
CA SER A 44 15.78 10.03 18.29
C SER A 44 14.62 10.91 18.74
N GLN A 45 14.87 11.76 19.73
CA GLN A 45 13.91 12.78 20.20
C GLN A 45 13.99 14.08 19.41
N ALA A 46 14.85 14.16 18.38
CA ALA A 46 14.95 15.29 17.51
C ALA A 46 13.64 15.47 16.71
N PRO A 47 13.12 16.70 16.57
CA PRO A 47 11.93 16.94 15.77
C PRO A 47 12.17 16.57 14.31
N VAL A 48 11.28 15.74 13.74
CA VAL A 48 11.34 15.27 12.35
C VAL A 48 10.17 15.89 11.58
N GLN A 49 10.47 16.60 10.51
CA GLN A 49 9.47 17.04 9.55
C GLN A 49 9.28 15.95 8.51
N PHE A 50 8.04 15.74 8.07
CA PHE A 50 7.70 14.72 7.10
C PHE A 50 6.93 15.35 5.95
N ASP A 51 7.52 15.32 4.75
CA ASP A 51 6.88 15.88 3.57
C ASP A 51 5.93 14.85 2.93
N VAL A 52 4.93 15.33 2.19
CA VAL A 52 4.08 14.47 1.37
C VAL A 52 4.93 13.83 0.27
N PHE A 53 4.76 12.53 0.04
CA PHE A 53 5.55 11.81 -0.95
C PHE A 53 5.05 12.04 -2.38
N HIS A 54 5.98 12.02 -3.31
CA HIS A 54 5.65 12.03 -4.73
C HIS A 54 5.42 10.61 -5.24
N ASP A 55 4.36 10.42 -6.01
CA ASP A 55 4.12 9.15 -6.70
C ASP A 55 4.94 9.12 -8.00
N MET A 56 6.01 8.30 -8.02
CA MET A 56 6.94 8.12 -9.14
C MET A 56 6.70 6.81 -9.91
N ARG A 57 5.59 6.10 -9.62
CA ARG A 57 5.23 4.90 -10.37
C ARG A 57 4.94 5.23 -11.83
N ALA A 58 5.24 4.32 -12.75
CA ALA A 58 4.99 4.50 -14.17
C ALA A 58 3.48 4.59 -14.50
N ASP A 59 2.68 3.73 -13.87
CA ASP A 59 1.22 3.80 -13.91
C ASP A 59 0.70 4.18 -12.52
N LYS A 60 0.23 5.42 -12.39
CA LYS A 60 -0.25 5.97 -11.14
C LYS A 60 -1.62 5.45 -10.73
N GLN A 61 -2.42 4.98 -11.69
CA GLN A 61 -3.74 4.44 -11.41
C GLN A 61 -3.69 2.96 -10.99
N ALA A 62 -2.76 2.17 -11.52
CA ALA A 62 -2.66 0.76 -11.23
C ALA A 62 -2.18 0.53 -9.78
N ILE A 63 -2.99 -0.16 -8.98
CA ILE A 63 -2.64 -0.60 -7.62
C ILE A 63 -2.64 -2.11 -7.47
N GLY A 64 -2.97 -2.84 -8.53
CA GLY A 64 -2.94 -4.30 -8.53
C GLY A 64 -3.46 -4.91 -9.81
N GLU A 65 -3.41 -6.22 -9.81
CA GLU A 65 -3.97 -7.06 -10.86
C GLU A 65 -4.49 -8.37 -10.26
N ASN A 66 -5.60 -8.87 -10.80
CA ASN A 66 -6.05 -10.24 -10.57
C ASN A 66 -5.63 -11.11 -11.74
N ARG A 67 -4.94 -12.22 -11.43
CA ARG A 67 -4.44 -13.23 -12.37
C ARG A 67 -4.95 -14.64 -12.05
N GLU A 68 -6.12 -14.77 -11.45
CA GLU A 68 -6.73 -16.08 -11.22
C GLU A 68 -7.26 -16.71 -12.51
N ASP A 69 -7.71 -15.86 -13.44
CA ASP A 69 -8.15 -16.28 -14.77
C ASP A 69 -7.01 -16.15 -15.79
N GLU A 70 -7.21 -16.70 -17.00
CA GLU A 70 -6.25 -16.57 -18.11
C GLU A 70 -5.99 -15.11 -18.50
N THR A 71 -6.98 -14.23 -18.29
CA THR A 71 -6.88 -12.80 -18.58
C THR A 71 -6.64 -12.01 -17.31
N SER A 72 -5.50 -11.31 -17.23
CA SER A 72 -5.22 -10.39 -16.12
C SER A 72 -6.24 -9.24 -16.11
N LYS A 73 -6.80 -8.95 -14.93
CA LYS A 73 -7.75 -7.86 -14.71
C LYS A 73 -7.11 -6.81 -13.82
N PRO A 74 -7.01 -5.54 -14.26
CA PRO A 74 -6.41 -4.49 -13.48
C PRO A 74 -7.26 -4.12 -12.26
N VAL A 75 -6.59 -3.68 -11.19
CA VAL A 75 -7.19 -3.00 -10.05
C VAL A 75 -6.63 -1.59 -10.01
N THR A 76 -7.52 -0.60 -10.05
CA THR A 76 -7.12 0.80 -10.19
C THR A 76 -7.71 1.69 -9.10
N THR A 77 -7.09 2.85 -8.89
CA THR A 77 -7.56 3.93 -8.01
C THR A 77 -7.33 5.28 -8.66
N SER A 78 -8.17 6.26 -8.33
CA SER A 78 -7.93 7.69 -8.60
C SER A 78 -7.35 8.42 -7.38
N ASP A 79 -7.24 7.76 -6.23
CA ASP A 79 -6.69 8.37 -5.03
C ASP A 79 -5.17 8.62 -5.17
N ASP A 80 -4.70 9.67 -4.48
CA ASP A 80 -3.27 10.00 -4.42
C ASP A 80 -2.51 9.00 -3.55
N VAL A 81 -1.81 8.08 -4.21
CA VAL A 81 -1.00 7.04 -3.54
C VAL A 81 0.16 7.66 -2.77
N GLY A 82 0.78 8.74 -3.27
CA GLY A 82 1.86 9.44 -2.56
C GLY A 82 1.39 9.98 -1.21
N SER A 83 0.26 10.68 -1.21
CA SER A 83 -0.39 11.18 0.02
C SER A 83 -0.84 10.06 0.94
N PHE A 84 -1.41 8.98 0.41
CA PHE A 84 -1.83 7.83 1.20
C PHE A 84 -0.66 7.18 1.93
N VAL A 85 0.42 6.86 1.20
CA VAL A 85 1.61 6.21 1.76
C VAL A 85 2.29 7.12 2.79
N SER A 86 2.51 8.40 2.45
CA SER A 86 3.19 9.34 3.36
C SER A 86 2.41 9.56 4.66
N THR A 87 1.08 9.68 4.59
CA THR A 87 0.23 9.84 5.77
C THR A 87 0.37 8.68 6.74
N HIS A 88 0.28 7.45 6.22
CA HIS A 88 0.33 6.27 7.09
C HIS A 88 1.74 5.93 7.56
N MET A 89 2.78 6.19 6.76
CA MET A 89 4.15 6.08 7.23
C MET A 89 4.47 7.09 8.35
N ARG A 90 4.01 8.35 8.23
CA ARG A 90 4.13 9.34 9.29
C ARG A 90 3.48 8.84 10.59
N GLN A 91 2.24 8.35 10.53
CA GLN A 91 1.53 7.79 11.69
C GLN A 91 2.28 6.63 12.34
N LEU A 92 2.86 5.75 11.54
CA LEU A 92 3.68 4.64 12.02
C LEU A 92 4.96 5.12 12.71
N PHE A 93 5.64 6.13 12.16
CA PHE A 93 6.81 6.74 12.81
C PHE A 93 6.45 7.43 14.12
N GLU A 94 5.30 8.12 14.19
CA GLU A 94 4.78 8.70 15.44
C GLU A 94 4.50 7.61 16.47
N SER A 95 3.86 6.51 16.07
CA SER A 95 3.58 5.37 16.96
C SER A 95 4.86 4.66 17.43
N ALA A 96 5.94 4.74 16.65
CA ALA A 96 7.27 4.26 17.03
C ALA A 96 7.99 5.19 18.02
N GLY A 97 7.43 6.35 18.34
CA GLY A 97 7.99 7.31 19.29
C GLY A 97 8.82 8.42 18.67
N LEU A 98 8.83 8.58 17.35
CA LEU A 98 9.47 9.73 16.71
C LEU A 98 8.63 10.99 16.92
N LYS A 99 9.29 12.12 17.22
CA LYS A 99 8.63 13.41 17.40
C LYS A 99 8.38 14.07 16.04
N MET A 100 7.20 13.84 15.46
CA MET A 100 6.81 14.46 14.20
C MET A 100 6.36 15.90 14.39
N VAL A 101 6.78 16.77 13.46
CA VAL A 101 6.39 18.19 13.41
C VAL A 101 5.98 18.57 12.00
N ASP A 102 5.11 19.57 11.86
CA ASP A 102 4.65 20.03 10.55
C ASP A 102 5.67 20.99 9.88
N SER A 103 6.51 21.64 10.69
CA SER A 103 7.57 22.53 10.20
C SER A 103 8.69 22.68 11.23
N GLY A 104 9.86 23.12 10.77
CA GLY A 104 10.99 23.44 11.66
C GLY A 104 11.67 22.22 12.27
N GLY A 105 11.54 21.05 11.65
CA GLY A 105 12.24 19.85 12.07
C GLY A 105 13.76 20.01 12.06
N THR A 106 14.45 19.22 12.89
CA THR A 106 15.91 19.09 12.82
C THR A 106 16.33 18.43 11.51
N VAL A 107 15.51 17.49 11.08
CA VAL A 107 15.61 16.81 9.77
C VAL A 107 14.26 16.82 9.08
N THR A 108 14.28 16.70 7.75
CA THR A 108 13.09 16.52 6.91
C THR A 108 13.21 15.20 6.18
N ILE A 109 12.19 14.35 6.28
CA ILE A 109 12.06 13.13 5.46
C ILE A 109 11.25 13.50 4.22
N LYS A 110 11.86 13.25 3.05
CA LYS A 110 11.22 13.34 1.74
C LYS A 110 11.12 11.96 1.15
N GLY A 111 10.10 11.70 0.31
CA GLY A 111 9.89 10.37 -0.24
C GLY A 111 9.31 10.37 -1.64
N GLU A 112 9.61 9.30 -2.35
CA GLU A 112 9.11 8.97 -3.67
C GLU A 112 8.58 7.54 -3.66
N VAL A 113 7.28 7.36 -3.92
CA VAL A 113 6.70 6.03 -4.03
C VAL A 113 7.07 5.45 -5.39
N THR A 114 7.85 4.37 -5.39
CA THR A 114 8.32 3.70 -6.61
C THR A 114 7.54 2.41 -6.90
N GLN A 115 6.94 1.80 -5.87
CA GLN A 115 6.10 0.61 -5.98
C GLN A 115 4.94 0.69 -4.97
N PHE A 116 3.74 0.34 -5.42
CA PHE A 116 2.54 0.19 -4.62
C PHE A 116 1.58 -0.69 -5.39
N PHE A 117 1.69 -2.01 -5.20
CA PHE A 117 1.03 -2.95 -6.09
C PHE A 117 0.69 -4.27 -5.41
N VAL A 118 -0.47 -4.85 -5.78
CA VAL A 118 -0.92 -6.18 -5.36
C VAL A 118 -1.06 -7.09 -6.57
N ARG A 119 -0.51 -8.28 -6.50
CA ARG A 119 -0.81 -9.37 -7.42
C ARG A 119 -1.69 -10.40 -6.73
N GLU A 120 -2.90 -10.57 -7.24
CA GLU A 120 -3.83 -11.60 -6.82
C GLU A 120 -3.71 -12.81 -7.76
N THR A 121 -3.47 -13.97 -7.16
CA THR A 121 -3.50 -15.28 -7.77
C THR A 121 -4.28 -16.21 -6.83
N SER A 122 -3.82 -17.40 -6.51
CA SER A 122 -4.35 -18.19 -5.38
C SER A 122 -4.17 -17.50 -4.02
N LEU A 123 -3.39 -16.44 -3.96
CA LEU A 123 -3.21 -15.57 -2.79
C LEU A 123 -2.90 -14.14 -3.25
N TYR A 124 -3.08 -13.19 -2.33
CA TYR A 124 -2.69 -11.79 -2.51
C TYR A 124 -1.23 -11.62 -2.09
N ARG A 125 -0.44 -10.98 -2.95
CA ARG A 125 0.94 -10.55 -2.67
C ARG A 125 1.05 -9.07 -2.96
N SER A 126 1.49 -8.29 -2.01
CA SER A 126 1.73 -6.86 -2.18
C SER A 126 3.21 -6.54 -2.02
N GLU A 127 3.58 -5.47 -2.69
CA GLU A 127 4.87 -4.82 -2.53
C GLU A 127 4.65 -3.30 -2.47
N VAL A 128 5.25 -2.67 -1.47
CA VAL A 128 5.37 -1.21 -1.36
C VAL A 128 6.84 -0.86 -1.26
N ALA A 129 7.31 0.01 -2.15
CA ALA A 129 8.68 0.51 -2.11
C ALA A 129 8.69 2.03 -2.19
N VAL A 130 9.52 2.66 -1.38
CA VAL A 130 9.72 4.10 -1.33
C VAL A 130 11.21 4.42 -1.35
N HIS A 131 11.58 5.38 -2.19
CA HIS A 131 12.89 6.01 -2.10
C HIS A 131 12.80 7.20 -1.17
N LEU A 132 13.63 7.22 -0.14
CA LEU A 132 13.58 8.22 0.92
C LEU A 132 14.88 8.98 1.01
N THR A 133 14.77 10.25 1.34
CA THR A 133 15.90 11.12 1.61
C THR A 133 15.68 11.85 2.94
N VAL A 134 16.63 11.69 3.85
CA VAL A 134 16.68 12.46 5.11
C VAL A 134 17.58 13.67 4.88
N VAL A 135 17.00 14.84 5.00
CA VAL A 135 17.68 16.13 4.76
C VAL A 135 17.81 16.87 6.09
N GLY A 136 19.02 17.21 6.46
CA GLY A 136 19.32 18.02 7.64
C GLY A 136 19.10 19.52 7.39
N ARG A 137 19.27 20.33 8.44
CA ARG A 137 19.22 21.78 8.35
C ARG A 137 20.21 22.27 7.29
N GLY A 138 19.82 23.27 6.52
CA GLY A 138 20.64 23.80 5.41
C GLY A 138 20.61 22.96 4.14
N GLY A 139 19.77 21.94 4.04
CA GLY A 139 19.59 21.16 2.82
C GLY A 139 20.61 20.02 2.61
N LYS A 140 21.47 19.75 3.58
CA LYS A 140 22.44 18.65 3.49
C LYS A 140 21.72 17.30 3.55
N VAL A 141 21.95 16.43 2.57
CA VAL A 141 21.47 15.03 2.60
C VAL A 141 22.30 14.25 3.63
N LEU A 142 21.61 13.72 4.65
CA LEU A 142 22.21 12.91 5.70
C LEU A 142 22.13 11.43 5.38
N TRP A 143 21.08 11.02 4.68
CA TRP A 143 20.85 9.64 4.24
C TRP A 143 19.93 9.64 3.03
N SER A 144 20.14 8.69 2.14
CA SER A 144 19.20 8.39 1.05
C SER A 144 19.23 6.89 0.78
N GLY A 145 18.07 6.31 0.50
CA GLY A 145 17.97 4.87 0.24
C GLY A 145 16.55 4.46 -0.08
N THR A 146 16.40 3.23 -0.57
CA THR A 146 15.11 2.62 -0.84
C THR A 146 14.76 1.65 0.27
N ALA A 147 13.53 1.79 0.78
CA ALA A 147 12.93 0.82 1.69
C ALA A 147 11.77 0.13 0.99
N SER A 148 11.63 -1.16 1.22
CA SER A 148 10.50 -1.93 0.71
C SER A 148 9.93 -2.87 1.77
N GLY A 149 8.63 -3.15 1.63
CA GLY A 149 7.92 -4.13 2.43
C GLY A 149 6.99 -4.96 1.56
N GLU A 150 6.93 -6.23 1.87
CA GLU A 150 6.02 -7.17 1.23
C GLU A 150 5.01 -7.69 2.25
N ALA A 151 3.80 -8.02 1.78
CA ALA A 151 2.83 -8.77 2.56
C ALA A 151 2.12 -9.81 1.69
N LYS A 152 1.62 -10.87 2.37
CA LYS A 152 0.93 -11.99 1.71
C LYS A 152 -0.26 -12.40 2.56
N ARG A 153 -1.39 -12.69 1.91
CA ARG A 153 -2.54 -13.28 2.59
C ARG A 153 -3.35 -14.19 1.68
N PHE A 154 -4.02 -15.15 2.29
CA PHE A 154 -5.09 -15.90 1.64
C PHE A 154 -6.41 -15.16 1.83
N GLY A 155 -7.27 -15.22 0.82
CA GLY A 155 -8.59 -14.60 0.89
C GLY A 155 -9.45 -15.06 -0.27
N ARG A 156 -10.74 -14.67 -0.23
CA ARG A 156 -11.63 -14.90 -1.37
C ARG A 156 -11.24 -13.96 -2.50
N SER A 157 -11.31 -14.48 -3.73
CA SER A 157 -11.06 -13.71 -4.94
C SER A 157 -11.92 -12.44 -5.04
N TYR A 158 -11.36 -11.41 -5.65
CA TYR A 158 -12.00 -10.10 -5.89
C TYR A 158 -12.55 -9.43 -4.62
N LYS A 159 -11.92 -9.63 -3.46
CA LYS A 159 -12.28 -8.97 -2.22
C LYS A 159 -11.39 -7.76 -1.95
N LEU A 160 -11.97 -6.56 -2.06
CA LEU A 160 -11.27 -5.29 -1.81
C LEU A 160 -10.59 -5.24 -0.44
N GLU A 161 -11.20 -5.81 0.58
CA GLU A 161 -10.63 -5.88 1.92
C GLU A 161 -9.24 -6.52 1.91
N ASN A 162 -9.04 -7.57 1.12
CA ASN A 162 -7.74 -8.24 1.01
C ASN A 162 -6.68 -7.33 0.38
N TYR A 163 -7.06 -6.51 -0.63
CA TYR A 163 -6.16 -5.51 -1.21
C TYR A 163 -5.77 -4.44 -0.19
N TYR A 164 -6.75 -3.91 0.57
CA TYR A 164 -6.48 -2.91 1.61
C TYR A 164 -5.54 -3.44 2.68
N GLU A 165 -5.78 -4.65 3.16
CA GLU A 165 -5.01 -5.26 4.23
C GLU A 165 -3.58 -5.57 3.79
N VAL A 166 -3.35 -6.20 2.61
CA VAL A 166 -1.98 -6.51 2.19
C VAL A 166 -1.18 -5.25 1.83
N LEU A 167 -1.81 -4.20 1.25
CA LEU A 167 -1.13 -2.92 1.00
C LEU A 167 -0.77 -2.21 2.29
N SER A 168 -1.69 -2.19 3.26
CA SER A 168 -1.43 -1.61 4.58
C SER A 168 -0.31 -2.36 5.31
N ASP A 169 -0.34 -3.68 5.30
CA ASP A 169 0.71 -4.51 5.93
C ASP A 169 2.07 -4.34 5.24
N ALA A 170 2.08 -4.16 3.92
CA ALA A 170 3.33 -3.86 3.20
C ALA A 170 3.91 -2.49 3.62
N ILE A 171 3.09 -1.45 3.85
CA ILE A 171 3.54 -0.17 4.42
C ILE A 171 4.11 -0.37 5.83
N VAL A 172 3.42 -1.14 6.70
CA VAL A 172 3.91 -1.46 8.05
C VAL A 172 5.27 -2.15 7.99
N ASN A 173 5.43 -3.12 7.08
CA ASN A 173 6.69 -3.84 6.91
C ASN A 173 7.80 -2.94 6.33
N THR A 174 7.46 -2.00 5.44
CA THR A 174 8.41 -0.99 4.94
C THR A 174 8.95 -0.14 6.09
N VAL A 175 8.07 0.41 6.93
CA VAL A 175 8.49 1.22 8.09
C VAL A 175 9.28 0.38 9.09
N SER A 176 8.85 -0.86 9.36
CA SER A 176 9.57 -1.77 10.25
C SER A 176 11.02 -2.01 9.78
N SER A 177 11.22 -2.22 8.48
CA SER A 177 12.57 -2.42 7.91
C SER A 177 13.43 -1.17 8.03
N MET A 178 12.85 0.01 7.84
CA MET A 178 13.55 1.29 8.01
C MET A 178 13.98 1.53 9.45
N LEU A 179 13.07 1.31 10.42
CA LEU A 179 13.35 1.49 11.84
C LEU A 179 14.43 0.53 12.36
N GLN A 180 14.71 -0.56 11.66
CA GLN A 180 15.81 -1.47 11.96
C GLN A 180 17.15 -1.04 11.33
N SER A 181 17.16 -0.06 10.43
CA SER A 181 18.38 0.44 9.79
C SER A 181 19.12 1.42 10.69
N ALA A 182 20.29 1.03 11.20
CA ALA A 182 21.12 1.89 12.02
C ALA A 182 21.55 3.20 11.30
N GLN A 183 21.74 3.13 9.98
CA GLN A 183 22.10 4.30 9.17
C GLN A 183 20.95 5.30 9.08
N PHE A 184 19.72 4.80 8.86
CA PHE A 184 18.53 5.64 8.84
C PHE A 184 18.30 6.29 10.20
N GLN A 185 18.40 5.54 11.29
CA GLN A 185 18.24 6.06 12.65
C GLN A 185 19.29 7.12 13.01
N LYS A 186 20.55 6.91 12.62
CA LYS A 186 21.60 7.91 12.78
C LYS A 186 21.25 9.20 12.04
N ALA A 187 20.74 9.12 10.81
CA ALA A 187 20.33 10.29 10.06
C ALA A 187 19.17 11.05 10.73
N LEU A 188 18.25 10.36 11.40
CA LEU A 188 17.14 10.99 12.13
C LEU A 188 17.61 11.82 13.34
N SER A 189 18.79 11.55 13.88
CA SER A 189 19.38 12.39 14.95
C SER A 189 19.99 13.71 14.43
N GLY A 190 20.05 13.90 13.11
CA GLY A 190 20.62 15.10 12.50
C GLY A 190 22.16 15.12 12.44
N SER A 191 22.80 13.96 12.62
CA SER A 191 24.26 13.82 12.70
C SER A 191 24.87 13.08 11.50
#